data_2a6014716bb288c3f900c60113ce6187
#
_entry.id   2a6014716bb288c3f900c60113ce6187
#
_cell.length_a   1.000
_cell.length_b   1.000
_cell.length_c   1.000
_cell.angle_alpha   90.00
_cell.angle_beta   90.00
_cell.angle_gamma   90.00
#
_symmetry.space_group_name_H-M   'P 1'
#
loop_
_entity.id
_entity.type
_entity.pdbx_description
1 polymer ?
#
loop_
_entity_poly.entity_id
_entity_poly.type
_entity_poly.pdbx_seq_one_letter_code
_entity_poly.pdbx_strand_id
1 'polypeptide(L)'
;MKKQERNNKGQFKKVSKISEFGFVNLSTYTSPQIQEVYGKDWIEYGADNNYFQFLIDRYNGSPTNNAAINGISQAIYGKGLNATDANRKPNEYAQMVSLFKKDVVRKLCYDLKLMGQCAIQIIYSKDRRSIAQIEHMPIETLRAEKCNEDGDVPAYYYFKDWPNIKRSDVPLRIPAFGLSKENIEI
;
A
#
# COMPACT_ATOMS: atom_id res chain seq x y z
N MET A 1 -37.33 20.21 12.82
CA MET A 1 -37.62 21.39 11.95
C MET A 1 -37.21 22.64 12.71
N LYS A 2 -36.19 23.40 12.24
CA LYS A 2 -35.81 24.70 12.82
C LYS A 2 -36.81 25.75 12.35
N LYS A 3 -37.52 26.45 13.30
CA LYS A 3 -38.40 27.56 12.98
C LYS A 3 -37.59 28.72 12.39
N GLN A 4 -37.97 29.18 11.19
CA GLN A 4 -37.41 30.40 10.61
C GLN A 4 -37.87 31.63 11.38
N GLU A 5 -36.92 32.44 11.83
CA GLU A 5 -37.19 33.70 12.53
C GLU A 5 -37.64 34.80 11.55
N ARG A 6 -38.63 35.61 11.96
CA ARG A 6 -39.11 36.77 11.22
C ARG A 6 -38.52 38.05 11.82
N ASN A 7 -38.30 39.07 10.98
CA ASN A 7 -37.94 40.42 11.43
C ASN A 7 -39.16 41.17 12.01
N ASN A 8 -38.92 42.32 12.61
CA ASN A 8 -39.97 43.18 13.23
C ASN A 8 -41.05 43.68 12.23
N LYS A 9 -40.88 43.44 10.92
CA LYS A 9 -41.86 43.72 9.87
C LYS A 9 -42.54 42.45 9.32
N GLY A 10 -42.46 41.33 10.04
CA GLY A 10 -43.09 40.06 9.71
C GLY A 10 -42.46 39.29 8.55
N GLN A 11 -41.37 39.77 7.94
CA GLN A 11 -40.66 39.15 6.84
C GLN A 11 -39.63 38.14 7.34
N PHE A 12 -39.45 37.06 6.60
CA PHE A 12 -38.39 36.07 6.90
C PHE A 12 -37.01 36.72 6.81
N LYS A 13 -36.20 36.55 7.86
CA LYS A 13 -34.80 36.95 7.81
C LYS A 13 -34.09 36.17 6.69
N LYS A 14 -33.48 36.88 5.73
CA LYS A 14 -32.57 36.27 4.77
C LYS A 14 -31.41 35.70 5.53
N VAL A 15 -31.36 34.38 5.64
CA VAL A 15 -30.14 33.68 6.07
C VAL A 15 -29.13 33.86 4.95
N SER A 16 -28.16 34.74 5.15
CA SER A 16 -26.97 34.74 4.27
C SER A 16 -26.32 33.37 4.45
N LYS A 17 -26.44 32.48 3.47
CA LYS A 17 -25.57 31.33 3.37
C LYS A 17 -24.17 31.90 3.12
N ILE A 18 -23.39 32.03 4.16
CA ILE A 18 -21.96 32.15 4.05
C ILE A 18 -21.53 30.78 3.50
N SER A 19 -21.29 30.72 2.19
CA SER A 19 -20.56 29.61 1.62
C SER A 19 -19.15 29.75 2.16
N GLU A 20 -18.80 28.95 3.16
CA GLU A 20 -17.41 28.76 3.55
C GLU A 20 -16.70 28.10 2.37
N PHE A 21 -16.09 28.95 1.54
CA PHE A 21 -15.15 28.46 0.54
C PHE A 21 -13.88 28.11 1.29
N GLY A 22 -13.68 26.81 1.54
CA GLY A 22 -12.42 26.30 2.02
C GLY A 22 -11.39 26.38 0.89
N PHE A 23 -10.45 27.32 0.98
CA PHE A 23 -9.30 27.31 0.11
C PHE A 23 -8.31 26.25 0.61
N VAL A 24 -8.13 25.19 -0.16
CA VAL A 24 -7.05 24.22 0.09
C VAL A 24 -5.82 24.76 -0.64
N ASN A 25 -4.83 25.21 0.12
CA ASN A 25 -3.54 25.61 -0.45
C ASN A 25 -2.74 24.36 -0.82
N LEU A 26 -2.73 24.00 -2.10
CA LEU A 26 -1.98 22.85 -2.62
C LEU A 26 -0.48 23.14 -2.78
N SER A 27 -0.05 24.39 -2.62
CA SER A 27 1.36 24.78 -2.79
C SER A 27 2.27 24.36 -1.62
N THR A 28 1.69 23.89 -0.51
CA THR A 28 2.41 23.43 0.68
C THR A 28 2.60 21.91 0.74
N TYR A 29 2.16 21.16 -0.29
CA TYR A 29 2.40 19.73 -0.34
C TYR A 29 3.89 19.46 -0.55
N THR A 30 4.56 19.02 0.50
CA THR A 30 5.92 18.50 0.43
C THR A 30 5.83 16.98 0.22
N SER A 31 6.46 16.51 -0.86
CA SER A 31 6.60 15.08 -1.09
C SER A 31 7.31 14.43 0.11
N PRO A 32 6.81 13.32 0.65
CA PRO A 32 7.49 12.61 1.72
C PRO A 32 8.86 12.16 1.25
N GLN A 33 9.86 12.43 2.07
CA GLN A 33 11.24 12.02 1.80
C GLN A 33 11.48 10.63 2.36
N ILE A 34 12.21 9.81 1.63
CA ILE A 34 12.79 8.58 2.15
C ILE A 34 13.92 8.99 3.08
N GLN A 35 13.95 8.45 4.29
CA GLN A 35 14.95 8.82 5.30
C GLN A 35 15.71 7.60 5.77
N GLU A 36 17.03 7.70 5.72
CA GLU A 36 17.94 6.79 6.41
C GLU A 36 18.20 7.32 7.81
N VAL A 37 17.81 6.57 8.82
CA VAL A 37 18.03 6.95 10.21
C VAL A 37 19.28 6.23 10.74
N TYR A 38 20.17 6.97 11.38
CA TYR A 38 21.35 6.39 12.02
C TYR A 38 20.96 5.38 13.11
N GLY A 39 21.59 4.21 13.11
CA GLY A 39 21.30 3.14 14.08
C GLY A 39 20.04 2.31 13.78
N LYS A 40 19.40 2.50 12.62
CA LYS A 40 18.34 1.63 12.09
C LYS A 40 18.79 1.00 10.78
N ASP A 41 18.45 -0.26 10.58
CA ASP A 41 18.82 -0.99 9.36
C ASP A 41 17.81 -0.80 8.23
N TRP A 42 16.62 -0.30 8.56
CA TRP A 42 15.53 -0.05 7.59
C TRP A 42 15.40 1.43 7.23
N ILE A 43 14.78 1.69 6.09
CA ILE A 43 14.44 3.03 5.61
C ILE A 43 13.09 3.46 6.18
N GLU A 44 12.97 4.73 6.54
CA GLU A 44 11.71 5.34 6.98
C GLU A 44 11.05 6.11 5.84
N TYR A 45 9.72 5.99 5.75
CA TYR A 45 8.90 6.69 4.77
C TYR A 45 8.20 7.87 5.44
N GLY A 46 8.66 9.09 5.13
CA GLY A 46 8.23 10.32 5.78
C GLY A 46 8.97 10.57 7.11
N ALA A 47 8.79 11.77 7.69
CA ALA A 47 9.54 12.22 8.86
C ALA A 47 9.30 11.37 10.12
N ASP A 48 8.12 10.76 10.21
CA ASP A 48 7.63 9.96 11.34
C ASP A 48 7.35 8.50 10.96
N ASN A 49 7.85 8.07 9.80
CA ASN A 49 7.58 6.74 9.24
C ASN A 49 6.07 6.43 9.02
N ASN A 50 5.25 7.46 8.88
CA ASN A 50 3.78 7.37 8.86
C ASN A 50 3.17 7.62 7.47
N TYR A 51 3.98 7.65 6.40
CA TYR A 51 3.49 8.01 5.08
C TYR A 51 2.40 7.08 4.54
N PHE A 52 2.52 5.77 4.72
CA PHE A 52 1.50 4.83 4.26
C PHE A 52 0.18 5.00 5.00
N GLN A 53 0.23 5.23 6.31
CA GLN A 53 -0.99 5.52 7.09
C GLN A 53 -1.64 6.81 6.62
N PHE A 54 -0.86 7.85 6.32
CA PHE A 54 -1.37 9.09 5.72
C PHE A 54 -2.12 8.83 4.41
N LEU A 55 -1.61 7.97 3.51
CA LEU A 55 -2.29 7.62 2.27
C LEU A 55 -3.61 6.88 2.52
N ILE A 56 -3.62 5.93 3.46
CA ILE A 56 -4.82 5.20 3.88
C ILE A 56 -5.87 6.15 4.44
N ASP A 57 -5.48 7.09 5.29
CA ASP A 57 -6.38 8.09 5.87
C ASP A 57 -6.98 9.01 4.81
N ARG A 58 -6.19 9.40 3.79
CA ARG A 58 -6.68 10.18 2.64
C ARG A 58 -7.65 9.38 1.77
N TYR A 59 -7.41 8.10 1.58
CA TYR A 59 -8.32 7.21 0.88
C TYR A 59 -9.65 7.07 1.65
N ASN A 60 -9.60 6.84 2.96
CA ASN A 60 -10.79 6.69 3.80
C ASN A 60 -11.56 8.01 4.00
N GLY A 61 -10.85 9.14 4.05
CA GLY A 61 -11.43 10.45 4.33
C GLY A 61 -12.09 11.14 3.12
N SER A 62 -11.90 10.63 1.89
CA SER A 62 -12.44 11.25 0.68
C SER A 62 -13.18 10.24 -0.21
N PRO A 63 -14.51 10.31 -0.30
CA PRO A 63 -15.29 9.43 -1.18
C PRO A 63 -14.87 9.51 -2.65
N THR A 64 -14.51 10.69 -3.13
CA THR A 64 -14.05 10.89 -4.52
C THR A 64 -12.70 10.20 -4.76
N ASN A 65 -11.74 10.36 -3.84
CA ASN A 65 -10.44 9.70 -3.92
C ASN A 65 -10.59 8.18 -3.84
N ASN A 66 -11.43 7.70 -2.93
CA ASN A 66 -11.77 6.29 -2.77
C ASN A 66 -12.31 5.71 -4.09
N ALA A 67 -13.32 6.36 -4.70
CA ALA A 67 -13.90 5.91 -5.95
C ALA A 67 -12.88 5.89 -7.10
N ALA A 68 -12.01 6.91 -7.19
CA ALA A 68 -10.97 7.00 -8.21
C ALA A 68 -9.93 5.88 -8.04
N ILE A 69 -9.44 5.63 -6.83
CA ILE A 69 -8.45 4.57 -6.55
C ILE A 69 -9.05 3.20 -6.85
N ASN A 70 -10.27 2.93 -6.39
CA ASN A 70 -10.95 1.66 -6.66
C ASN A 70 -11.20 1.46 -8.15
N GLY A 71 -11.67 2.46 -8.86
CA GLY A 71 -11.91 2.40 -10.31
C GLY A 71 -10.63 2.09 -11.09
N ILE A 72 -9.53 2.77 -10.76
CA ILE A 72 -8.24 2.57 -11.41
C ILE A 72 -7.66 1.20 -11.05
N SER A 73 -7.72 0.77 -9.78
CA SER A 73 -7.22 -0.56 -9.39
C SER A 73 -7.96 -1.69 -10.08
N GLN A 74 -9.28 -1.55 -10.29
CA GLN A 74 -10.07 -2.49 -11.09
C GLN A 74 -9.69 -2.46 -12.57
N ALA A 75 -9.38 -1.29 -13.12
CA ALA A 75 -8.90 -1.17 -14.51
C ALA A 75 -7.52 -1.82 -14.69
N ILE A 76 -6.61 -1.68 -13.72
CA ILE A 76 -5.30 -2.36 -13.70
C ILE A 76 -5.51 -3.89 -13.64
N TYR A 77 -6.39 -4.37 -12.78
CA TYR A 77 -6.71 -5.79 -12.68
C TYR A 77 -7.30 -6.35 -13.99
N GLY A 78 -8.17 -5.59 -14.66
CA GLY A 78 -8.80 -5.95 -15.93
C GLY A 78 -9.46 -7.33 -15.89
N LYS A 79 -8.95 -8.24 -16.73
CA LYS A 79 -9.41 -9.65 -16.82
C LYS A 79 -8.61 -10.59 -15.88
N GLY A 80 -7.68 -10.06 -15.09
CA GLY A 80 -6.77 -10.84 -14.26
C GLY A 80 -5.46 -11.19 -14.96
N LEU A 81 -4.71 -12.09 -14.36
CA LEU A 81 -3.44 -12.54 -14.93
C LEU A 81 -3.65 -13.32 -16.22
N ASN A 82 -2.81 -13.00 -17.20
CA ASN A 82 -2.74 -13.72 -18.47
C ASN A 82 -1.27 -13.86 -18.89
N ALA A 83 -0.98 -14.87 -19.72
CA ALA A 83 0.34 -15.07 -20.29
C ALA A 83 0.22 -15.16 -21.83
N THR A 84 1.11 -14.49 -22.52
CA THR A 84 1.13 -14.48 -24.00
C THR A 84 1.41 -15.84 -24.61
N ASP A 85 2.08 -16.72 -23.86
CA ASP A 85 2.45 -18.08 -24.25
C ASP A 85 1.59 -19.17 -23.60
N ALA A 86 0.46 -18.81 -22.99
CA ALA A 86 -0.45 -19.74 -22.32
C ALA A 86 -0.85 -20.95 -23.19
N ASN A 87 -1.02 -20.74 -24.50
CA ASN A 87 -1.36 -21.82 -25.43
C ASN A 87 -0.18 -22.77 -25.71
N ARG A 88 1.06 -22.29 -25.56
CA ARG A 88 2.27 -23.10 -25.76
C ARG A 88 2.67 -23.85 -24.51
N LYS A 89 2.33 -23.29 -23.33
CA LYS A 89 2.72 -23.80 -22.02
C LYS A 89 1.54 -23.88 -21.06
N PRO A 90 0.54 -24.71 -21.37
CA PRO A 90 -0.72 -24.74 -20.62
C PRO A 90 -0.54 -25.17 -19.15
N ASN A 91 0.42 -26.06 -18.86
CA ASN A 91 0.67 -26.55 -17.51
C ASN A 91 1.27 -25.45 -16.61
N GLU A 92 2.25 -24.69 -17.13
CA GLU A 92 2.87 -23.58 -16.40
C GLU A 92 1.86 -22.45 -16.18
N TYR A 93 1.00 -22.18 -17.18
CA TYR A 93 -0.09 -21.22 -17.04
C TYR A 93 -1.09 -21.64 -15.96
N ALA A 94 -1.48 -22.93 -15.92
CA ALA A 94 -2.36 -23.46 -14.89
C ALA A 94 -1.75 -23.36 -13.49
N GLN A 95 -0.44 -23.64 -13.35
CA GLN A 95 0.27 -23.44 -12.09
C GLN A 95 0.30 -21.97 -11.67
N MET A 96 0.61 -21.05 -12.58
CA MET A 96 0.59 -19.61 -12.29
C MET A 96 -0.78 -19.15 -11.77
N VAL A 97 -1.86 -19.54 -12.45
CA VAL A 97 -3.23 -19.17 -12.04
C VAL A 97 -3.62 -19.80 -10.70
N SER A 98 -3.14 -21.01 -10.40
CA SER A 98 -3.40 -21.67 -9.11
C SER A 98 -2.67 -21.01 -7.94
N LEU A 99 -1.45 -20.53 -8.16
CA LEU A 99 -0.63 -19.85 -7.15
C LEU A 99 -1.13 -18.42 -6.90
N PHE A 100 -1.42 -17.68 -7.96
CA PHE A 100 -1.93 -16.32 -7.88
C PHE A 100 -3.45 -16.29 -7.84
N LYS A 101 -4.03 -16.47 -6.67
CA LYS A 101 -5.48 -16.34 -6.48
C LYS A 101 -5.96 -14.94 -6.90
N LYS A 102 -7.19 -14.88 -7.42
CA LYS A 102 -7.80 -13.61 -7.89
C LYS A 102 -7.78 -12.51 -6.83
N ASP A 103 -8.00 -12.86 -5.57
CA ASP A 103 -8.02 -11.91 -4.46
C ASP A 103 -6.64 -11.34 -4.17
N VAL A 104 -5.59 -12.15 -4.27
CA VAL A 104 -4.20 -11.70 -4.13
C VAL A 104 -3.88 -10.66 -5.19
N VAL A 105 -4.17 -10.97 -6.46
CA VAL A 105 -3.90 -10.05 -7.59
C VAL A 105 -4.68 -8.74 -7.44
N ARG A 106 -5.94 -8.78 -7.02
CA ARG A 106 -6.74 -7.56 -6.77
C ARG A 106 -6.14 -6.68 -5.68
N LYS A 107 -5.70 -7.28 -4.57
CA LYS A 107 -5.04 -6.57 -3.49
C LYS A 107 -3.72 -5.93 -3.94
N LEU A 108 -2.94 -6.65 -4.75
CA LEU A 108 -1.71 -6.10 -5.34
C LEU A 108 -1.99 -4.89 -6.24
N CYS A 109 -3.00 -4.97 -7.10
CA CYS A 109 -3.41 -3.84 -7.95
C CYS A 109 -3.88 -2.62 -7.12
N TYR A 110 -4.56 -2.88 -6.01
CA TYR A 110 -5.00 -1.85 -5.09
C TYR A 110 -3.81 -1.17 -4.38
N ASP A 111 -2.90 -1.94 -3.80
CA ASP A 111 -1.72 -1.40 -3.13
C ASP A 111 -0.83 -0.62 -4.10
N LEU A 112 -0.61 -1.16 -5.29
CA LEU A 112 0.15 -0.48 -6.33
C LEU A 112 -0.47 0.89 -6.69
N LYS A 113 -1.81 0.99 -6.75
CA LYS A 113 -2.46 2.25 -7.03
C LYS A 113 -2.47 3.21 -5.85
N LEU A 114 -2.69 2.70 -4.63
CA LEU A 114 -2.78 3.53 -3.42
C LEU A 114 -1.41 4.00 -2.94
N MET A 115 -0.43 3.10 -2.91
CA MET A 115 0.87 3.30 -2.25
C MET A 115 2.05 3.36 -3.22
N GLY A 116 1.83 3.10 -4.52
CA GLY A 116 2.88 3.08 -5.55
C GLY A 116 3.76 1.84 -5.54
N GLN A 117 3.52 0.91 -4.63
CA GLN A 117 4.25 -0.35 -4.48
C GLN A 117 3.34 -1.44 -3.94
N CYS A 118 3.72 -2.68 -4.15
CA CYS A 118 3.01 -3.85 -3.63
C CYS A 118 4.01 -4.96 -3.29
N ALA A 119 3.61 -5.87 -2.43
CA ALA A 119 4.46 -6.98 -2.00
C ALA A 119 3.70 -8.31 -1.97
N ILE A 120 4.44 -9.38 -2.25
CA ILE A 120 3.95 -10.75 -2.12
C ILE A 120 4.82 -11.52 -1.13
N GLN A 121 4.20 -12.42 -0.41
CA GLN A 121 4.88 -13.41 0.40
C GLN A 121 4.86 -14.75 -0.34
N ILE A 122 6.04 -15.32 -0.56
CA ILE A 122 6.19 -16.63 -1.17
C ILE A 122 6.33 -17.66 -0.07
N ILE A 123 5.43 -18.63 -0.05
CA ILE A 123 5.40 -19.71 0.92
C ILE A 123 5.83 -20.98 0.20
N TYR A 124 6.95 -21.56 0.66
CA TYR A 124 7.45 -22.81 0.12
C TYR A 124 6.71 -24.01 0.72
N SER A 125 6.68 -25.11 -0.03
CA SER A 125 6.27 -26.42 0.46
C SER A 125 7.18 -26.89 1.61
N LYS A 126 6.70 -27.88 2.38
CA LYS A 126 7.44 -28.40 3.53
C LYS A 126 8.82 -28.97 3.14
N ASP A 127 8.94 -29.52 1.95
CA ASP A 127 10.19 -30.02 1.38
C ASP A 127 11.06 -28.95 0.70
N ARG A 128 10.58 -27.68 0.68
CA ARG A 128 11.23 -26.50 0.08
C ARG A 128 11.58 -26.63 -1.40
N ARG A 129 11.03 -27.61 -2.11
CA ARG A 129 11.30 -27.83 -3.53
C ARG A 129 10.33 -27.13 -4.46
N SER A 130 9.20 -26.69 -3.94
CA SER A 130 8.15 -26.02 -4.72
C SER A 130 7.53 -24.86 -3.94
N ILE A 131 6.94 -23.92 -4.68
CA ILE A 131 6.12 -22.87 -4.08
C ILE A 131 4.74 -23.46 -3.79
N ALA A 132 4.34 -23.47 -2.51
CA ALA A 132 3.04 -23.96 -2.09
C ALA A 132 1.96 -22.90 -2.28
N GLN A 133 2.27 -21.63 -2.01
CA GLN A 133 1.29 -20.57 -2.02
C GLN A 133 1.97 -19.21 -2.19
N ILE A 134 1.26 -18.28 -2.84
CA ILE A 134 1.61 -16.87 -2.90
C ILE A 134 0.49 -16.09 -2.23
N GLU A 135 0.86 -15.25 -1.25
CA GLU A 135 -0.07 -14.42 -0.52
C GLU A 135 0.27 -12.93 -0.68
N HIS A 136 -0.74 -12.11 -0.56
CA HIS A 136 -0.56 -10.66 -0.49
C HIS A 136 0.06 -10.27 0.85
N MET A 137 1.10 -9.43 0.80
CA MET A 137 1.71 -8.84 1.99
C MET A 137 1.36 -7.36 2.04
N PRO A 138 0.62 -6.88 3.05
CA PRO A 138 0.25 -5.48 3.16
C PRO A 138 1.50 -4.59 3.23
N ILE A 139 1.64 -3.67 2.27
CA ILE A 139 2.87 -2.89 2.11
C ILE A 139 3.13 -1.92 3.27
N GLU A 140 2.06 -1.46 3.94
CA GLU A 140 2.18 -0.60 5.12
C GLU A 140 2.90 -1.29 6.29
N THR A 141 2.94 -2.62 6.31
CA THR A 141 3.64 -3.41 7.34
C THR A 141 5.11 -3.66 7.02
N LEU A 142 5.57 -3.28 5.84
CA LEU A 142 6.93 -3.53 5.37
C LEU A 142 7.77 -2.26 5.31
N ARG A 143 9.06 -2.41 5.62
CA ARG A 143 10.10 -1.41 5.35
C ARG A 143 11.29 -2.08 4.68
N ALA A 144 11.80 -1.44 3.65
CA ALA A 144 13.00 -1.92 2.99
C ALA A 144 14.22 -1.77 3.89
N GLU A 145 15.13 -2.71 3.85
CA GLU A 145 16.48 -2.57 4.40
C GLU A 145 17.26 -1.55 3.57
N LYS A 146 18.26 -0.94 4.15
CA LYS A 146 19.18 -0.06 3.41
C LYS A 146 19.84 -0.83 2.29
N CYS A 147 19.99 -0.16 1.14
CA CYS A 147 20.64 -0.78 -0.01
C CYS A 147 22.08 -1.18 0.33
N ASN A 148 22.52 -2.27 -0.26
CA ASN A 148 23.94 -2.64 -0.26
C ASN A 148 24.74 -1.74 -1.22
N GLU A 149 26.06 -2.00 -1.34
CA GLU A 149 26.95 -1.26 -2.24
C GLU A 149 26.56 -1.39 -3.72
N ASP A 150 25.87 -2.48 -4.09
CA ASP A 150 25.39 -2.75 -5.45
C ASP A 150 24.05 -2.05 -5.75
N GLY A 151 23.42 -1.42 -4.74
CA GLY A 151 22.12 -0.76 -4.86
C GLY A 151 20.92 -1.69 -4.67
N ASP A 152 21.14 -2.95 -4.31
CA ASP A 152 20.08 -3.92 -4.04
C ASP A 152 19.58 -3.83 -2.62
N VAL A 153 18.28 -4.11 -2.43
CA VAL A 153 17.64 -4.23 -1.11
C VAL A 153 17.75 -5.68 -0.62
N PRO A 154 18.60 -5.99 0.38
CA PRO A 154 18.87 -7.37 0.77
C PRO A 154 17.73 -8.01 1.56
N ALA A 155 16.92 -7.23 2.24
CA ALA A 155 15.80 -7.74 3.04
C ALA A 155 14.71 -6.70 3.24
N TYR A 156 13.60 -7.14 3.81
CA TYR A 156 12.49 -6.31 4.27
C TYR A 156 12.22 -6.58 5.74
N TYR A 157 11.91 -5.53 6.47
CA TYR A 157 11.52 -5.62 7.87
C TYR A 157 9.99 -5.59 7.97
N TYR A 158 9.42 -6.58 8.62
CA TYR A 158 8.00 -6.66 8.91
C TYR A 158 7.72 -6.21 10.34
N PHE A 159 6.79 -5.27 10.47
CA PHE A 159 6.21 -4.87 11.74
C PHE A 159 4.77 -4.41 11.55
N LYS A 160 3.88 -4.74 12.47
CA LYS A 160 2.44 -4.50 12.32
C LYS A 160 2.04 -3.04 12.44
N ASP A 161 2.80 -2.22 13.16
CA ASP A 161 2.42 -0.84 13.55
C ASP A 161 3.67 0.07 13.58
N TRP A 162 4.16 0.39 12.40
CA TRP A 162 5.37 1.20 12.24
C TRP A 162 5.31 2.59 12.87
N PRO A 163 4.16 3.34 12.83
CA PRO A 163 4.07 4.64 13.47
C PRO A 163 4.28 4.61 14.97
N ASN A 164 3.93 3.50 15.62
CA ASN A 164 4.02 3.33 17.07
C ASN A 164 5.17 2.41 17.53
N ILE A 165 6.16 2.17 16.66
CA ILE A 165 7.30 1.31 16.99
C ILE A 165 8.10 1.88 18.17
N LYS A 166 8.33 1.05 19.17
CA LYS A 166 9.13 1.40 20.35
C LYS A 166 10.57 0.94 20.18
N ARG A 167 11.48 1.55 20.89
CA ARG A 167 12.90 1.17 20.88
C ARG A 167 13.16 -0.28 21.33
N SER A 168 12.24 -0.87 22.10
CA SER A 168 12.30 -2.26 22.55
C SER A 168 11.78 -3.27 21.52
N ASP A 169 11.08 -2.80 20.50
CA ASP A 169 10.45 -3.67 19.51
C ASP A 169 11.49 -4.10 18.46
N VAL A 170 11.43 -5.37 18.10
CA VAL A 170 12.33 -5.96 17.10
C VAL A 170 11.51 -6.39 15.90
N PRO A 171 11.55 -5.63 14.79
CA PRO A 171 10.91 -6.04 13.55
C PRO A 171 11.48 -7.35 13.01
N LEU A 172 10.62 -8.16 12.40
CA LEU A 172 11.05 -9.41 11.76
C LEU A 172 11.74 -9.10 10.44
N ARG A 173 13.00 -9.50 10.31
CA ARG A 173 13.75 -9.39 9.06
C ARG A 173 13.41 -10.55 8.12
N ILE A 174 12.97 -10.24 6.90
CA ILE A 174 12.61 -11.20 5.86
C ILE A 174 13.57 -10.98 4.67
N PRO A 175 14.39 -11.97 4.30
CA PRO A 175 15.29 -11.85 3.16
C PRO A 175 14.53 -11.57 1.86
N ALA A 176 15.09 -10.74 0.98
CA ALA A 176 14.54 -10.49 -0.34
C ALA A 176 14.65 -11.76 -1.21
N PHE A 177 13.58 -12.02 -2.00
CA PHE A 177 13.56 -13.19 -2.88
C PHE A 177 14.57 -13.03 -4.03
N GLY A 178 15.39 -14.04 -4.24
CA GLY A 178 16.30 -14.14 -5.39
C GLY A 178 17.66 -13.45 -5.25
N LEU A 179 17.93 -12.72 -4.16
CA LEU A 179 19.23 -12.05 -3.95
C LEU A 179 20.28 -12.91 -3.27
N SER A 180 19.93 -13.98 -2.58
CA SER A 180 20.91 -14.90 -2.05
C SER A 180 20.69 -16.31 -2.58
N LYS A 181 21.76 -16.90 -3.16
CA LYS A 181 21.80 -18.31 -3.50
C LYS A 181 21.65 -19.21 -2.26
N GLU A 182 21.94 -18.67 -1.08
CA GLU A 182 21.83 -19.34 0.22
C GLU A 182 20.39 -19.54 0.71
N ASN A 183 19.43 -18.80 0.17
CA ASN A 183 18.01 -18.94 0.55
C ASN A 183 17.34 -20.20 -0.09
N ILE A 184 18.06 -20.93 -0.92
CA ILE A 184 17.59 -22.18 -1.54
C ILE A 184 18.14 -23.42 -0.82
N GLU A 185 19.16 -23.26 0.02
CA GLU A 185 19.89 -24.36 0.70
C GLU A 185 19.62 -24.45 2.20
N ILE A 186 18.44 -24.07 2.71
CA ILE A 186 18.10 -24.34 4.11
C ILE A 186 16.95 -25.31 4.19
#